data_64d1f9e86cb724f3cd2d5d0ac38c382a
#
_entry.id   64d1f9e86cb724f3cd2d5d0ac38c382a
#
_cell.length_a   1.000
_cell.length_b   1.000
_cell.length_c   1.000
_cell.angle_alpha   90.00
_cell.angle_beta   90.00
_cell.angle_gamma   90.00
#
_symmetry.space_group_name_H-M   'P 1'
#
loop_
_entity.id
_entity.type
_entity.pdbx_description
1 polymer ?
#
loop_
_entity_poly.entity_id
_entity_poly.type
_entity_poly.pdbx_seq_one_letter_code
_entity_poly.pdbx_strand_id
1 'polypeptide(L)'
;MDPQNNGPQVLYGLRYHVAITKPGELTAFHEQVGHILYEPETNKIFMTLSIPRGQSAMAVGEAKPGAKSFTLTAVRGSTENGICSNPFLEEAFKTTKWEVTFTFNPDGTMSYAQTTTLEVAGQDKPFAHTDQNTLHLVAAVAPNPAMIDAGLLNRNPQ
;
A
#
# COMPACT_ATOMS: atom_id res chain seq x y z
N MET A 1 -7.99 -7.21 9.27
CA MET A 1 -7.01 -7.95 8.48
C MET A 1 -7.18 -9.42 8.77
N ASP A 2 -7.18 -10.25 7.75
CA ASP A 2 -7.39 -11.69 7.90
C ASP A 2 -6.05 -12.42 7.98
N PRO A 3 -5.97 -13.53 8.76
CA PRO A 3 -4.78 -14.36 8.79
C PRO A 3 -4.53 -14.97 7.39
N GLN A 4 -3.27 -15.03 7.01
CA GLN A 4 -2.82 -15.66 5.77
C GLN A 4 -2.18 -17.00 6.10
N ASN A 5 -2.56 -18.04 5.37
CA ASN A 5 -1.99 -19.39 5.56
C ASN A 5 -0.66 -19.50 4.78
N ASN A 6 0.44 -19.11 5.42
CA ASN A 6 1.78 -19.12 4.83
C ASN A 6 2.73 -20.12 5.52
N GLY A 7 2.21 -21.25 6.02
CA GLY A 7 2.99 -22.21 6.78
C GLY A 7 3.48 -21.64 8.11
N PRO A 8 4.79 -21.67 8.40
CA PRO A 8 5.31 -21.19 9.69
C PRO A 8 5.26 -19.67 9.86
N GLN A 9 5.13 -18.89 8.79
CA GLN A 9 5.07 -17.43 8.85
C GLN A 9 3.64 -16.97 9.14
N VAL A 10 3.44 -16.27 10.26
CA VAL A 10 2.14 -15.69 10.62
C VAL A 10 2.04 -14.30 10.04
N LEU A 11 1.12 -14.11 9.09
CA LEU A 11 0.80 -12.83 8.48
C LEU A 11 -0.69 -12.54 8.58
N TYR A 12 -1.02 -11.27 8.81
CA TYR A 12 -2.38 -10.75 8.67
C TYR A 12 -2.45 -9.86 7.43
N GLY A 13 -3.38 -10.16 6.52
CA GLY A 13 -3.46 -9.52 5.20
C GLY A 13 -4.71 -8.68 5.00
N LEU A 14 -4.56 -7.61 4.26
CA LEU A 14 -5.62 -6.79 3.68
C LEU A 14 -5.33 -6.65 2.19
N ARG A 15 -6.25 -7.10 1.33
CA ARG A 15 -6.21 -6.78 -0.09
C ARG A 15 -6.82 -5.40 -0.32
N TYR A 16 -6.19 -4.59 -1.17
CA TYR A 16 -6.71 -3.28 -1.51
C TYR A 16 -6.70 -3.03 -3.03
N HIS A 17 -7.56 -2.14 -3.45
CA HIS A 17 -7.60 -1.55 -4.79
C HIS A 17 -7.79 -0.04 -4.63
N VAL A 18 -6.97 0.73 -5.31
CA VAL A 18 -7.11 2.18 -5.44
C VAL A 18 -7.45 2.50 -6.87
N ALA A 19 -8.50 3.31 -7.07
CA ALA A 19 -8.86 3.89 -8.36
C ALA A 19 -9.12 5.38 -8.14
N ILE A 20 -8.41 6.23 -8.88
CA ILE A 20 -8.52 7.68 -8.79
C ILE A 20 -9.09 8.22 -10.09
N THR A 21 -10.25 8.87 -10.00
CA THR A 21 -10.92 9.53 -11.12
C THR A 21 -10.93 11.04 -10.91
N LYS A 22 -10.93 11.81 -11.99
CA LYS A 22 -11.21 13.24 -11.90
C LYS A 22 -12.72 13.45 -11.71
N PRO A 23 -13.13 14.55 -11.06
CA PRO A 23 -14.55 14.87 -10.92
C PRO A 23 -15.28 14.84 -12.25
N GLY A 24 -16.36 14.04 -12.33
CA GLY A 24 -17.18 13.87 -13.54
C GLY A 24 -16.63 12.88 -14.57
N GLU A 25 -15.45 12.31 -14.38
CA GLU A 25 -14.91 11.26 -15.25
C GLU A 25 -15.22 9.86 -14.68
N LEU A 26 -15.52 8.90 -15.58
CA LEU A 26 -15.78 7.51 -15.22
C LEU A 26 -14.52 6.65 -15.26
N THR A 27 -13.49 7.11 -15.99
CA THR A 27 -12.24 6.38 -16.18
C THR A 27 -11.21 6.82 -15.16
N ALA A 28 -10.64 5.87 -14.45
CA ALA A 28 -9.53 6.14 -13.55
C ALA A 28 -8.28 6.58 -14.33
N PHE A 29 -7.62 7.65 -13.87
CA PHE A 29 -6.32 8.04 -14.40
C PHE A 29 -5.16 7.43 -13.60
N HIS A 30 -5.44 6.90 -12.42
CA HIS A 30 -4.50 6.11 -11.62
C HIS A 30 -5.21 4.92 -11.00
N GLU A 31 -4.60 3.75 -11.12
CA GLU A 31 -5.04 2.53 -10.47
C GLU A 31 -3.84 1.82 -9.85
N GLN A 32 -4.07 1.19 -8.71
CA GLN A 32 -3.13 0.23 -8.14
C GLN A 32 -3.86 -0.84 -7.34
N VAL A 33 -3.30 -2.04 -7.32
CA VAL A 33 -3.79 -3.17 -6.55
C VAL A 33 -2.66 -3.79 -5.74
N GLY A 34 -3.00 -4.40 -4.63
CA GLY A 34 -2.00 -5.10 -3.82
C GLY A 34 -2.52 -5.58 -2.49
N HIS A 35 -1.58 -5.85 -1.59
CA HIS A 35 -1.85 -6.29 -0.23
C HIS A 35 -1.07 -5.44 0.76
N ILE A 36 -1.67 -5.21 1.92
CA ILE A 36 -0.96 -4.74 3.11
C ILE A 36 -0.92 -5.93 4.07
N LEU A 37 0.28 -6.36 4.44
CA LEU A 37 0.53 -7.49 5.31
C LEU A 37 1.18 -7.01 6.60
N TYR A 38 0.76 -7.55 7.72
CA TYR A 38 1.36 -7.29 9.02
C TYR A 38 1.92 -8.58 9.62
N GLU A 39 3.17 -8.55 10.04
CA GLU A 39 3.88 -9.64 10.71
C GLU A 39 4.03 -9.30 12.19
N PRO A 40 3.23 -9.94 13.10
CA PRO A 40 3.23 -9.59 14.51
C PRO A 40 4.56 -9.82 15.23
N GLU A 41 5.29 -10.85 14.84
CA GLU A 41 6.55 -11.23 15.48
C GLU A 41 7.62 -10.14 15.36
N THR A 42 7.69 -9.50 14.21
CA THR A 42 8.69 -8.46 13.91
C THR A 42 8.13 -7.04 13.92
N ASN A 43 6.80 -6.87 14.02
CA ASN A 43 6.08 -5.62 13.81
C ASN A 43 6.28 -5.04 12.40
N LYS A 44 6.70 -5.84 11.43
CA LYS A 44 6.88 -5.40 10.05
C LYS A 44 5.54 -5.28 9.33
N ILE A 45 5.49 -4.28 8.47
CA ILE A 45 4.40 -4.08 7.51
C ILE A 45 5.02 -4.18 6.12
N PHE A 46 4.40 -5.00 5.26
CA PHE A 46 4.74 -5.11 3.85
C PHE A 46 3.57 -4.60 3.04
N MET A 47 3.82 -3.75 2.07
CA MET A 47 2.82 -3.30 1.12
C MET A 47 3.28 -3.66 -0.28
N THR A 48 2.59 -4.62 -0.89
CA THR A 48 2.78 -4.91 -2.31
C THR A 48 1.89 -4.00 -3.14
N LEU A 49 2.36 -3.58 -4.29
CA LEU A 49 1.56 -2.82 -5.24
C LEU A 49 1.90 -3.23 -6.68
N SER A 50 0.89 -3.14 -7.53
CA SER A 50 1.04 -3.26 -8.98
C SER A 50 0.21 -2.16 -9.64
N ILE A 51 0.83 -1.46 -10.58
CA ILE A 51 0.24 -0.35 -11.34
C ILE A 51 0.10 -0.80 -12.79
N PRO A 52 -1.07 -0.59 -13.47
CA PRO A 52 -1.32 -1.04 -14.85
C PRO A 52 -0.33 -0.47 -15.87
N ARG A 53 0.46 0.50 -15.47
CA ARG A 53 1.55 1.07 -16.26
C ARG A 53 2.76 0.14 -16.42
N GLY A 54 2.75 -1.04 -15.79
CA GLY A 54 3.83 -2.02 -15.85
C GLY A 54 4.92 -1.78 -14.80
N GLN A 55 4.52 -1.37 -13.59
CA GLN A 55 5.39 -1.25 -12.44
C GLN A 55 4.81 -1.99 -11.24
N SER A 56 5.69 -2.66 -10.50
CA SER A 56 5.36 -3.31 -9.23
C SER A 56 6.41 -2.96 -8.17
N ALA A 57 5.98 -2.95 -6.91
CA ALA A 57 6.88 -2.73 -5.79
C ALA A 57 6.42 -3.51 -4.55
N MET A 58 7.36 -3.75 -3.66
CA MET A 58 7.09 -4.14 -2.28
C MET A 58 7.76 -3.10 -1.36
N ALA A 59 6.95 -2.35 -0.62
CA ALA A 59 7.43 -1.42 0.37
C ALA A 59 7.38 -2.04 1.76
N VAL A 60 8.35 -1.71 2.60
CA VAL A 60 8.48 -2.25 3.96
C VAL A 60 8.61 -1.12 4.96
N GLY A 61 8.03 -1.31 6.12
CA GLY A 61 8.14 -0.45 7.30
C GLY A 61 7.82 -1.22 8.56
N GLU A 62 7.75 -0.51 9.67
CA GLU A 62 7.45 -1.09 10.98
C GLU A 62 6.40 -0.25 11.71
N ALA A 63 5.49 -0.93 12.42
CA ALA A 63 4.56 -0.30 13.34
C ALA A 63 4.14 -1.26 14.44
N LYS A 64 4.19 -0.82 15.68
CA LYS A 64 3.63 -1.58 16.80
C LYS A 64 2.10 -1.48 16.79
N PRO A 65 1.39 -2.48 17.35
CA PRO A 65 -0.05 -2.38 17.54
C PRO A 65 -0.46 -1.07 18.21
N GLY A 66 -1.46 -0.40 17.67
CA GLY A 66 -1.95 0.89 18.16
C GLY A 66 -1.19 2.12 17.66
N ALA A 67 -0.17 1.95 16.82
CA ALA A 67 0.50 3.07 16.16
C ALA A 67 -0.50 3.92 15.38
N LYS A 68 -0.39 5.24 15.51
CA LYS A 68 -1.25 6.20 14.80
C LYS A 68 -0.73 6.58 13.43
N SER A 69 0.53 6.26 13.16
CA SER A 69 1.15 6.51 11.87
C SER A 69 2.26 5.50 11.61
N PHE A 70 2.51 5.19 10.35
CA PHE A 70 3.63 4.37 9.91
C PHE A 70 4.05 4.76 8.49
N THR A 71 5.34 4.56 8.20
CA THR A 71 5.93 4.85 6.89
C THR A 71 6.44 3.57 6.25
N LEU A 72 6.18 3.41 4.97
CA LEU A 72 6.65 2.30 4.14
C LEU A 72 7.53 2.84 3.04
N THR A 73 8.62 2.13 2.74
CA THR A 73 9.59 2.54 1.72
C THR A 73 9.92 1.38 0.79
N ALA A 74 9.93 1.66 -0.51
CA ALA A 74 10.49 0.79 -1.54
C ALA A 74 11.65 1.48 -2.24
N VAL A 75 12.72 0.73 -2.55
CA VAL A 75 13.96 1.26 -3.13
C VAL A 75 14.38 0.41 -4.32
N ARG A 76 14.70 1.04 -5.44
CA ARG A 76 15.21 0.37 -6.64
C ARG A 76 16.48 -0.42 -6.31
N GLY A 77 16.52 -1.67 -6.78
CA GLY A 77 17.67 -2.56 -6.59
C GLY A 77 17.70 -3.29 -5.24
N SER A 78 16.80 -2.97 -4.31
CA SER A 78 16.67 -3.75 -3.08
C SER A 78 16.00 -5.10 -3.35
N THR A 79 16.48 -6.15 -2.67
CA THR A 79 15.87 -7.49 -2.66
C THR A 79 14.85 -7.68 -1.54
N GLU A 80 14.76 -6.73 -0.60
CA GLU A 80 13.86 -6.79 0.54
C GLU A 80 12.62 -5.91 0.34
N ASN A 81 12.80 -4.74 -0.29
CA ASN A 81 11.75 -3.75 -0.53
C ASN A 81 11.92 -3.11 -1.92
N GLY A 82 11.91 -3.94 -2.97
CA GLY A 82 12.30 -3.58 -4.31
C GLY A 82 11.21 -2.97 -5.18
N ILE A 83 11.64 -2.35 -6.29
CA ILE A 83 10.82 -1.79 -7.35
C ILE A 83 11.22 -2.48 -8.66
N CYS A 84 10.23 -2.94 -9.43
CA CYS A 84 10.38 -3.52 -10.75
C CYS A 84 9.50 -2.77 -11.75
N SER A 85 10.03 -2.43 -12.91
CA SER A 85 9.32 -1.70 -13.95
C SER A 85 9.58 -2.31 -15.32
N ASN A 86 8.69 -2.02 -16.28
CA ASN A 86 8.91 -2.41 -17.67
C ASN A 86 10.06 -1.59 -18.30
N PRO A 87 10.62 -2.04 -19.45
CA PRO A 87 11.76 -1.38 -20.08
C PRO A 87 11.54 0.11 -20.41
N PHE A 88 10.34 0.48 -20.85
CA PHE A 88 10.03 1.88 -21.16
C PHE A 88 10.15 2.78 -19.91
N LEU A 89 9.63 2.33 -18.77
CA LEU A 89 9.73 3.10 -17.53
C LEU A 89 11.16 3.14 -16.99
N GLU A 90 11.94 2.08 -17.21
CA GLU A 90 13.38 2.07 -16.84
C GLU A 90 14.17 3.13 -17.58
N GLU A 91 13.83 3.40 -18.84
CA GLU A 91 14.53 4.39 -19.67
C GLU A 91 13.97 5.79 -19.50
N ALA A 92 12.65 5.95 -19.51
CA ALA A 92 12.01 7.27 -19.59
C ALA A 92 11.64 7.89 -18.25
N PHE A 93 11.23 7.06 -17.27
CA PHE A 93 10.68 7.52 -15.98
C PHE A 93 11.03 6.53 -14.85
N LYS A 94 12.30 6.36 -14.61
CA LYS A 94 12.78 5.35 -13.66
C LYS A 94 12.50 5.73 -12.23
N THR A 95 11.61 4.97 -11.58
CA THR A 95 11.35 5.11 -10.14
C THR A 95 12.53 4.56 -9.35
N THR A 96 13.19 5.40 -8.57
CA THR A 96 14.33 5.01 -7.73
C THR A 96 13.94 4.78 -6.28
N LYS A 97 12.96 5.52 -5.76
CA LYS A 97 12.39 5.36 -4.42
C LYS A 97 10.90 5.66 -4.44
N TRP A 98 10.14 4.92 -3.66
CA TRP A 98 8.76 5.26 -3.29
C TRP A 98 8.62 5.18 -1.78
N GLU A 99 8.00 6.20 -1.20
CA GLU A 99 7.76 6.30 0.22
C GLU A 99 6.34 6.77 0.46
N VAL A 100 5.63 6.12 1.38
CA VAL A 100 4.28 6.51 1.79
C VAL A 100 4.15 6.46 3.30
N THR A 101 3.57 7.51 3.88
CA THR A 101 3.19 7.58 5.29
C THR A 101 1.68 7.55 5.40
N PHE A 102 1.15 6.61 6.17
CA PHE A 102 -0.26 6.56 6.55
C PHE A 102 -0.45 7.11 7.96
N THR A 103 -1.54 7.82 8.18
CA THR A 103 -1.92 8.38 9.48
C THR A 103 -3.38 8.09 9.76
N PHE A 104 -3.67 7.50 10.91
CA PHE A 104 -5.04 7.29 11.43
C PHE A 104 -5.42 8.48 12.29
N ASN A 105 -6.35 9.29 11.80
CA ASN A 105 -6.75 10.54 12.43
C ASN A 105 -7.72 10.30 13.59
N PRO A 106 -7.77 11.19 14.60
CA PRO A 106 -8.69 11.08 15.73
C PRO A 106 -10.16 11.11 15.35
N ASP A 107 -10.51 11.70 14.21
CA ASP A 107 -11.87 11.79 13.67
C ASP A 107 -12.33 10.52 12.91
N GLY A 108 -11.50 9.47 12.89
CA GLY A 108 -11.79 8.21 12.20
C GLY A 108 -11.45 8.20 10.69
N THR A 109 -10.91 9.28 10.17
CA THR A 109 -10.38 9.30 8.79
C THR A 109 -8.98 8.71 8.73
N MET A 110 -8.50 8.37 7.53
CA MET A 110 -7.13 7.97 7.28
C MET A 110 -6.50 8.89 6.23
N SER A 111 -5.37 9.51 6.56
CA SER A 111 -4.60 10.29 5.59
C SER A 111 -3.40 9.50 5.09
N TYR A 112 -2.98 9.80 3.87
CA TYR A 112 -1.67 9.38 3.37
C TYR A 112 -0.94 10.56 2.74
N ALA A 113 0.39 10.49 2.80
CA ALA A 113 1.29 11.35 2.04
C ALA A 113 2.36 10.46 1.42
N GLN A 114 2.59 10.58 0.12
CA GLN A 114 3.57 9.78 -0.59
C GLN A 114 4.50 10.63 -1.46
N THR A 115 5.70 10.11 -1.67
CA THR A 115 6.69 10.67 -2.58
C THR A 115 7.26 9.55 -3.45
N THR A 116 7.18 9.74 -4.75
CA THR A 116 7.85 8.90 -5.75
C THR A 116 9.02 9.67 -6.33
N THR A 117 10.24 9.21 -6.10
CA THR A 117 11.44 9.79 -6.68
C THR A 117 11.72 9.14 -8.03
N LEU A 118 11.82 9.95 -9.06
CA LEU A 118 11.99 9.54 -10.47
C LEU A 118 13.28 10.12 -11.05
N GLU A 119 14.02 9.29 -11.78
CA GLU A 119 14.97 9.75 -12.79
C GLU A 119 14.20 9.86 -14.11
N VAL A 120 14.13 11.07 -14.67
CA VAL A 120 13.40 11.35 -15.92
C VAL A 120 14.42 11.58 -17.03
N ALA A 121 14.25 10.87 -18.15
CA ALA A 121 15.15 11.01 -19.29
C ALA A 121 15.26 12.48 -19.76
N GLY A 122 16.50 12.95 -19.96
CA GLY A 122 16.78 14.34 -20.34
C GLY A 122 16.73 15.34 -19.19
N GLN A 123 16.56 14.93 -17.94
CA GLN A 123 16.66 15.80 -16.77
C GLN A 123 17.90 15.43 -15.93
N ASP A 124 18.66 16.44 -15.52
CA ASP A 124 19.89 16.26 -14.73
C ASP A 124 19.61 15.97 -13.24
N LYS A 125 18.40 16.26 -12.77
CA LYS A 125 18.03 16.11 -11.36
C LYS A 125 16.84 15.18 -11.21
N PRO A 126 16.82 14.35 -10.15
CA PRO A 126 15.65 13.56 -9.82
C PRO A 126 14.42 14.44 -9.61
N PHE A 127 13.28 13.95 -10.06
CA PHE A 127 11.97 14.56 -9.88
C PHE A 127 11.25 13.89 -8.72
N ALA A 128 10.77 14.67 -7.77
CA ALA A 128 9.94 14.20 -6.68
C ALA A 128 8.45 14.42 -7.01
N HIS A 129 7.76 13.35 -7.36
CA HIS A 129 6.31 13.35 -7.54
C HIS A 129 5.65 13.10 -6.18
N THR A 130 4.89 14.07 -5.69
CA THR A 130 4.21 13.99 -4.40
C THR A 130 2.70 13.89 -4.57
N ASP A 131 2.05 13.13 -3.70
CA ASP A 131 0.61 13.02 -3.61
C ASP A 131 0.19 12.85 -2.14
N GLN A 132 -0.95 13.42 -1.78
CA GLN A 132 -1.54 13.29 -0.44
C GLN A 132 -3.06 13.37 -0.51
N ASN A 133 -3.71 12.64 0.38
CA ASN A 133 -5.17 12.68 0.48
C ASN A 133 -5.65 12.26 1.88
N THR A 134 -6.94 12.52 2.15
CA THR A 134 -7.63 12.03 3.34
C THR A 134 -8.82 11.18 2.90
N LEU A 135 -8.88 9.96 3.41
CA LEU A 135 -9.87 8.95 3.07
C LEU A 135 -10.94 8.89 4.16
N HIS A 136 -12.20 8.90 3.74
CA HIS A 136 -13.35 8.75 4.61
C HIS A 136 -13.89 7.32 4.50
N LEU A 137 -14.25 6.71 5.62
CA LEU A 137 -14.89 5.40 5.64
C LEU A 137 -16.30 5.51 5.05
N VAL A 138 -16.55 4.84 3.92
CA VAL A 138 -17.86 4.87 3.22
C VAL A 138 -18.76 3.73 3.67
N ALA A 139 -18.16 2.58 4.00
CA ALA A 139 -18.88 1.41 4.48
C ALA A 139 -17.98 0.58 5.41
N ALA A 140 -18.58 -0.03 6.43
CA ALA A 140 -17.89 -1.01 7.25
C ALA A 140 -17.57 -2.26 6.42
N VAL A 141 -16.40 -2.85 6.69
CA VAL A 141 -16.01 -4.11 6.06
C VAL A 141 -16.88 -5.23 6.61
N ALA A 142 -17.53 -6.01 5.75
CA ALA A 142 -18.21 -7.22 6.16
C ALA A 142 -17.20 -8.23 6.73
N PRO A 143 -17.52 -8.89 7.86
CA PRO A 143 -16.65 -9.93 8.41
C PRO A 143 -16.42 -11.04 7.37
N ASN A 144 -15.20 -11.57 7.33
CA ASN A 144 -14.90 -12.72 6.47
C ASN A 144 -15.71 -13.95 6.93
N PRO A 145 -16.60 -14.52 6.09
CA PRO A 145 -17.42 -15.67 6.48
C PRO A 145 -16.61 -16.85 7.00
N ALA A 146 -15.46 -17.15 6.39
CA ALA A 146 -14.58 -18.24 6.82
C ALA A 146 -14.03 -18.04 8.23
N MET A 147 -13.80 -16.79 8.65
CA MET A 147 -13.36 -16.47 10.00
C MET A 147 -14.49 -16.60 11.03
N ILE A 148 -15.72 -16.29 10.62
CA ILE A 148 -16.93 -16.51 11.43
C ILE A 148 -17.15 -18.01 11.63
N ASP A 149 -17.08 -18.79 10.55
CA ASP A 149 -17.30 -20.23 10.58
C ASP A 149 -16.22 -20.97 11.36
N ALA A 150 -14.98 -20.45 11.36
CA ALA A 150 -13.89 -20.93 12.20
C ALA A 150 -13.99 -20.51 13.68
N GLY A 151 -15.00 -19.72 14.06
CA GLY A 151 -15.18 -19.21 15.43
C GLY A 151 -14.18 -18.14 15.85
N LEU A 152 -13.44 -17.55 14.89
CA LEU A 152 -12.41 -16.55 15.14
C LEU A 152 -12.97 -15.11 15.17
N LEU A 153 -14.19 -14.92 14.66
CA LEU A 153 -14.90 -13.64 14.69
C LEU A 153 -16.36 -13.87 15.12
N ASN A 154 -16.89 -12.95 15.90
CA ASN A 154 -18.31 -12.97 16.26
C ASN A 154 -19.17 -12.53 15.06
N ARG A 155 -20.35 -13.18 14.88
CA ARG A 155 -21.31 -12.84 13.82
C ARG A 155 -21.92 -11.43 13.96
N ASN A 156 -21.88 -10.85 15.17
CA ASN A 156 -22.37 -9.49 15.46
C ASN A 156 -21.24 -8.69 16.12
N PRO A 157 -20.53 -7.82 15.40
CA PRO A 157 -19.74 -6.78 16.03
C PRO A 157 -20.68 -5.82 16.77
N GLN A 158 -20.45 -5.65 18.09
CA GLN A 158 -21.14 -4.63 18.88
C GLN A 158 -20.72 -3.23 18.45
#